data_825b26cb8ed9f69263954acd47ad40f5
#
_entry.id   825b26cb8ed9f69263954acd47ad40f5
#
_cell.length_a   1.000
_cell.length_b   1.000
_cell.length_c   1.000
_cell.angle_alpha   90.00
_cell.angle_beta   90.00
_cell.angle_gamma   90.00
#
_symmetry.space_group_name_H-M   'P 1'
#
loop_
_entity.id
_entity.type
_entity.pdbx_description
1 polymer ?
#
loop_
_entity_poly.entity_id
_entity_poly.type
_entity_poly.pdbx_seq_one_letter_code
_entity_poly.pdbx_strand_id
1 'polypeptide(L)'
;GRFGVALVKIGKIEPGVTPTFESVAAQVKKELATERARAKVTEMQNKMEDERSGGANVVEAAQKLGLTAVTIDAVDRSGRLPDGQPVASIPRGLDVVSQAFNSDVGVDNDPISFAGGYVWYDVLGITPSRERTLDEVRGQVEAKWRDEQISSRLRAKATEMVQKLEQGGTLADVAAAAGAKVETAAGFRRDASPSGVPSAAVAAA
;
A
#
# COMPACT_ATOMS: atom_id res chain seq x y z
N GLY A 1 -34.64 27.95 -14.57
CA GLY A 1 -33.64 27.47 -13.60
C GLY A 1 -33.17 28.60 -12.66
N ARG A 2 -32.35 28.29 -11.69
CA ARG A 2 -31.84 29.23 -10.63
C ARG A 2 -31.09 30.46 -11.19
N PHE A 3 -30.67 30.40 -12.46
CA PHE A 3 -29.83 31.42 -13.10
C PHE A 3 -30.52 32.08 -14.33
N GLY A 4 -31.83 31.95 -14.46
CA GLY A 4 -32.57 32.57 -15.53
C GLY A 4 -33.24 31.60 -16.52
N VAL A 5 -33.79 32.13 -17.60
CA VAL A 5 -34.45 31.39 -18.67
C VAL A 5 -33.41 31.05 -19.75
N ALA A 6 -33.32 29.77 -20.10
CA ALA A 6 -32.48 29.32 -21.21
C ALA A 6 -33.36 28.91 -22.39
N LEU A 7 -33.06 29.42 -23.57
CA LEU A 7 -33.70 29.00 -24.83
C LEU A 7 -32.80 27.98 -25.50
N VAL A 8 -33.30 26.76 -25.72
CA VAL A 8 -32.53 25.67 -26.32
C VAL A 8 -33.20 25.24 -27.63
N LYS A 9 -32.44 25.18 -28.71
CA LYS A 9 -32.83 24.62 -29.99
C LYS A 9 -32.12 23.30 -30.23
N ILE A 10 -32.90 22.24 -30.44
CA ILE A 10 -32.34 20.93 -30.81
C ILE A 10 -31.90 21.00 -32.27
N GLY A 11 -30.59 20.91 -32.53
CA GLY A 11 -30.02 20.99 -33.90
C GLY A 11 -30.03 19.66 -34.65
N LYS A 12 -29.94 18.54 -33.95
CA LYS A 12 -29.90 17.18 -34.52
C LYS A 12 -30.38 16.17 -33.49
N ILE A 13 -31.20 15.23 -33.93
CA ILE A 13 -31.56 14.04 -33.15
C ILE A 13 -30.88 12.85 -33.80
N GLU A 14 -29.98 12.19 -33.07
CA GLU A 14 -29.39 10.95 -33.53
C GLU A 14 -30.22 9.77 -32.98
N PRO A 15 -30.75 8.90 -33.84
CA PRO A 15 -31.49 7.73 -33.37
C PRO A 15 -30.57 6.81 -32.58
N GLY A 16 -31.07 6.26 -31.47
CA GLY A 16 -30.35 5.27 -30.69
C GLY A 16 -30.04 4.04 -31.55
N VAL A 17 -28.79 3.56 -31.46
CA VAL A 17 -28.37 2.30 -32.10
C VAL A 17 -28.52 1.18 -31.08
N THR A 18 -29.32 0.16 -31.41
CA THR A 18 -29.39 -1.06 -30.64
C THR A 18 -28.18 -1.92 -31.03
N PRO A 19 -27.19 -2.15 -30.13
CA PRO A 19 -26.04 -2.97 -30.45
C PRO A 19 -26.46 -4.41 -30.70
N THR A 20 -25.77 -5.10 -31.62
CA THR A 20 -26.00 -6.54 -31.83
C THR A 20 -25.45 -7.35 -30.66
N PHE A 21 -25.98 -8.55 -30.44
CA PHE A 21 -25.51 -9.43 -29.37
C PHE A 21 -23.99 -9.68 -29.47
N GLU A 22 -23.48 -9.93 -30.67
CA GLU A 22 -22.07 -10.17 -30.92
C GLU A 22 -21.19 -8.99 -30.46
N SER A 23 -21.66 -7.77 -30.65
CA SER A 23 -20.91 -6.55 -30.28
C SER A 23 -20.83 -6.35 -28.76
N VAL A 24 -21.79 -6.87 -27.98
CA VAL A 24 -21.87 -6.71 -26.52
C VAL A 24 -21.65 -8.02 -25.75
N ALA A 25 -21.51 -9.14 -26.44
CA ALA A 25 -21.41 -10.47 -25.81
C ALA A 25 -20.32 -10.55 -24.74
N ALA A 26 -19.15 -9.98 -25.01
CA ALA A 26 -18.03 -9.96 -24.05
C ALA A 26 -18.36 -9.14 -22.79
N GLN A 27 -19.04 -8.01 -22.96
CA GLN A 27 -19.47 -7.16 -21.85
C GLN A 27 -20.53 -7.86 -21.01
N VAL A 28 -21.58 -8.40 -21.65
CA VAL A 28 -22.67 -9.14 -20.97
C VAL A 28 -22.10 -10.33 -20.21
N LYS A 29 -21.17 -11.09 -20.80
CA LYS A 29 -20.50 -12.20 -20.12
C LYS A 29 -19.74 -11.74 -18.87
N LYS A 30 -19.05 -10.60 -18.94
CA LYS A 30 -18.32 -10.04 -17.79
C LYS A 30 -19.29 -9.57 -16.70
N GLU A 31 -20.38 -8.89 -17.06
CA GLU A 31 -21.41 -8.41 -16.12
C GLU A 31 -22.07 -9.60 -15.42
N LEU A 32 -22.48 -10.62 -16.16
CA LEU A 32 -23.09 -11.84 -15.60
C LEU A 32 -22.10 -12.61 -14.69
N ALA A 33 -20.83 -12.70 -15.08
CA ALA A 33 -19.82 -13.32 -14.24
C ALA A 33 -19.61 -12.53 -12.93
N THR A 34 -19.61 -11.20 -13.00
CA THR A 34 -19.51 -10.33 -11.83
C THR A 34 -20.72 -10.47 -10.90
N GLU A 35 -21.91 -10.50 -11.45
CA GLU A 35 -23.15 -10.71 -10.70
C GLU A 35 -23.16 -12.07 -9.97
N ARG A 36 -22.82 -13.13 -10.69
CA ARG A 36 -22.69 -14.48 -10.09
C ARG A 36 -21.63 -14.54 -8.99
N ALA A 37 -20.49 -13.87 -9.20
CA ALA A 37 -19.44 -13.79 -8.19
C ALA A 37 -19.93 -13.08 -6.94
N ARG A 38 -20.64 -11.95 -7.08
CA ARG A 38 -21.25 -11.24 -5.95
C ARG A 38 -22.26 -12.08 -5.19
N ALA A 39 -23.15 -12.77 -5.91
CA ALA A 39 -24.11 -13.69 -5.29
C ALA A 39 -23.38 -14.80 -4.50
N LYS A 40 -22.28 -15.33 -5.05
CA LYS A 40 -21.48 -16.35 -4.37
C LYS A 40 -20.77 -15.81 -3.13
N VAL A 41 -20.24 -14.59 -3.17
CA VAL A 41 -19.63 -13.92 -2.01
C VAL A 41 -20.68 -13.73 -0.90
N THR A 42 -21.89 -13.27 -1.24
CA THR A 42 -22.98 -13.13 -0.25
C THR A 42 -23.39 -14.49 0.35
N GLU A 43 -23.51 -15.52 -0.47
CA GLU A 43 -23.78 -16.89 0.02
C GLU A 43 -22.71 -17.36 1.01
N MET A 44 -21.42 -17.14 0.68
CA MET A 44 -20.32 -17.53 1.54
C MET A 44 -20.27 -16.70 2.82
N GLN A 45 -20.60 -15.41 2.76
CA GLN A 45 -20.75 -14.56 3.94
C GLN A 45 -21.80 -15.14 4.89
N ASN A 46 -23.00 -15.41 4.41
CA ASN A 46 -24.08 -15.96 5.24
C ASN A 46 -23.66 -17.27 5.90
N LYS A 47 -23.04 -18.17 5.15
CA LYS A 47 -22.54 -19.45 5.71
C LYS A 47 -21.47 -19.24 6.78
N MET A 48 -20.58 -18.27 6.57
CA MET A 48 -19.54 -17.94 7.55
C MET A 48 -20.16 -17.39 8.85
N GLU A 49 -21.15 -16.50 8.74
CA GLU A 49 -21.91 -15.97 9.88
C GLU A 49 -22.69 -17.09 10.61
N ASP A 50 -23.32 -18.00 9.88
CA ASP A 50 -24.05 -19.13 10.46
C ASP A 50 -23.11 -20.04 11.29
N GLU A 51 -21.91 -20.36 10.75
CA GLU A 51 -20.91 -21.16 11.47
C GLU A 51 -20.38 -20.45 12.71
N ARG A 52 -20.11 -19.14 12.59
CA ARG A 52 -19.64 -18.32 13.73
C ARG A 52 -20.72 -18.17 14.80
N SER A 53 -21.96 -17.93 14.41
CA SER A 53 -23.09 -17.90 15.34
C SER A 53 -23.31 -19.24 16.06
N GLY A 54 -22.88 -20.34 15.43
CA GLY A 54 -22.83 -21.67 16.03
C GLY A 54 -21.65 -21.89 17.00
N GLY A 55 -20.79 -20.87 17.20
CA GLY A 55 -19.66 -20.90 18.12
C GLY A 55 -18.33 -21.35 17.49
N ALA A 56 -18.26 -21.51 16.15
CA ALA A 56 -17.01 -21.83 15.48
C ALA A 56 -16.10 -20.58 15.41
N ASN A 57 -14.81 -20.73 15.67
CA ASN A 57 -13.83 -19.69 15.39
C ASN A 57 -13.57 -19.54 13.87
N VAL A 58 -12.85 -18.45 13.46
CA VAL A 58 -12.58 -18.19 12.03
C VAL A 58 -11.89 -19.35 11.33
N VAL A 59 -10.96 -20.04 12.00
CA VAL A 59 -10.23 -21.17 11.40
C VAL A 59 -11.17 -22.36 11.17
N GLU A 60 -11.99 -22.71 12.17
CA GLU A 60 -12.95 -23.81 12.09
C GLU A 60 -14.03 -23.55 11.03
N ALA A 61 -14.60 -22.35 11.02
CA ALA A 61 -15.60 -21.94 10.04
C ALA A 61 -15.02 -21.95 8.63
N ALA A 62 -13.81 -21.43 8.44
CA ALA A 62 -13.12 -21.45 7.15
C ALA A 62 -12.88 -22.87 6.65
N GLN A 63 -12.42 -23.79 7.50
CA GLN A 63 -12.23 -25.20 7.14
C GLN A 63 -13.51 -25.87 6.67
N LYS A 64 -14.62 -25.70 7.40
CA LYS A 64 -15.92 -26.25 7.02
C LYS A 64 -16.41 -25.77 5.66
N LEU A 65 -16.09 -24.53 5.34
CA LEU A 65 -16.50 -23.88 4.08
C LEU A 65 -15.49 -24.07 2.93
N GLY A 66 -14.39 -24.79 3.18
CA GLY A 66 -13.32 -24.96 2.17
C GLY A 66 -12.53 -23.69 1.89
N LEU A 67 -12.51 -22.74 2.83
CA LEU A 67 -11.73 -21.51 2.77
C LEU A 67 -10.40 -21.69 3.51
N THR A 68 -9.45 -20.82 3.22
CA THR A 68 -8.14 -20.84 3.90
C THR A 68 -8.08 -19.70 4.91
N ALA A 69 -7.88 -20.05 6.18
CA ALA A 69 -7.52 -19.10 7.22
C ALA A 69 -6.00 -18.97 7.32
N VAL A 70 -5.53 -17.78 7.63
CA VAL A 70 -4.10 -17.48 7.86
C VAL A 70 -3.92 -17.07 9.31
N THR A 71 -3.04 -17.77 10.01
CA THR A 71 -2.64 -17.39 11.38
C THR A 71 -1.39 -16.52 11.33
N ILE A 72 -1.40 -15.44 12.07
CA ILE A 72 -0.27 -14.52 12.23
C ILE A 72 0.14 -14.61 13.69
N ASP A 73 1.36 -15.13 13.95
CA ASP A 73 1.82 -15.40 15.31
C ASP A 73 1.99 -14.15 16.16
N ALA A 74 2.44 -13.06 15.56
CA ALA A 74 2.56 -11.76 16.21
C ALA A 74 2.55 -10.63 15.18
N VAL A 75 1.87 -9.54 15.52
CA VAL A 75 1.85 -8.31 14.72
C VAL A 75 1.80 -7.11 15.67
N ASP A 76 2.50 -6.04 15.33
CA ASP A 76 2.41 -4.78 16.05
C ASP A 76 1.30 -3.86 15.49
N ARG A 77 1.03 -2.75 16.20
CA ARG A 77 0.01 -1.76 15.77
C ARG A 77 0.26 -1.15 14.37
N SER A 78 1.48 -1.26 13.87
CA SER A 78 1.85 -0.80 12.52
C SER A 78 1.68 -1.88 11.44
N GLY A 79 1.17 -3.06 11.80
CA GLY A 79 1.02 -4.19 10.88
C GLY A 79 2.34 -4.89 10.54
N ARG A 80 3.32 -4.84 11.45
CA ARG A 80 4.63 -5.45 11.26
C ARG A 80 4.82 -6.67 12.14
N LEU A 81 5.50 -7.65 11.58
CA LEU A 81 6.00 -8.83 12.29
C LEU A 81 7.17 -8.46 13.25
N PRO A 82 7.55 -9.34 14.18
CA PRO A 82 8.69 -9.12 15.09
C PRO A 82 10.01 -8.81 14.40
N ASP A 83 10.21 -9.25 13.17
CA ASP A 83 11.39 -8.95 12.33
C ASP A 83 11.33 -7.58 11.64
N GLY A 84 10.23 -6.83 11.82
CA GLY A 84 9.98 -5.51 11.22
C GLY A 84 9.38 -5.54 9.82
N GLN A 85 9.16 -6.73 9.23
CA GLN A 85 8.54 -6.86 7.92
C GLN A 85 7.01 -6.64 8.00
N PRO A 86 6.40 -6.03 6.97
CA PRO A 86 4.95 -5.91 6.93
C PRO A 86 4.29 -7.27 6.74
N VAL A 87 3.13 -7.48 7.35
CA VAL A 87 2.34 -8.69 7.16
C VAL A 87 1.76 -8.70 5.74
N ALA A 88 2.23 -9.63 4.91
CA ALA A 88 1.83 -9.72 3.50
C ALA A 88 0.40 -10.26 3.30
N SER A 89 -0.11 -11.04 4.25
CA SER A 89 -1.44 -11.69 4.18
C SER A 89 -2.60 -10.75 4.48
N ILE A 90 -2.35 -9.58 5.08
CA ILE A 90 -3.38 -8.58 5.32
C ILE A 90 -3.62 -7.78 4.03
N PRO A 91 -4.86 -7.73 3.52
CA PRO A 91 -5.17 -6.96 2.33
C PRO A 91 -4.87 -5.48 2.54
N ARG A 92 -4.20 -4.86 1.55
CA ARG A 92 -3.83 -3.45 1.63
C ARG A 92 -5.06 -2.55 1.67
N GLY A 93 -5.02 -1.53 2.51
CA GLY A 93 -6.09 -0.55 2.64
C GLY A 93 -7.26 -1.00 3.53
N LEU A 94 -7.18 -2.17 4.16
CA LEU A 94 -8.12 -2.61 5.19
C LEU A 94 -7.52 -2.39 6.58
N ASP A 95 -8.34 -1.88 7.48
CA ASP A 95 -7.95 -1.57 8.85
C ASP A 95 -8.12 -2.76 9.82
N VAL A 96 -7.69 -3.95 9.36
CA VAL A 96 -7.78 -5.19 10.15
C VAL A 96 -6.96 -5.09 11.44
N VAL A 97 -5.75 -4.54 11.34
CA VAL A 97 -4.82 -4.45 12.47
C VAL A 97 -5.38 -3.56 13.57
N SER A 98 -5.86 -2.36 13.22
CA SER A 98 -6.41 -1.43 14.19
C SER A 98 -7.65 -2.00 14.88
N GLN A 99 -8.53 -2.67 14.12
CA GLN A 99 -9.72 -3.31 14.70
C GLN A 99 -9.33 -4.47 15.62
N ALA A 100 -8.36 -5.32 15.24
CA ALA A 100 -7.86 -6.39 16.08
C ALA A 100 -7.24 -5.86 17.40
N PHE A 101 -6.52 -4.73 17.34
CA PHE A 101 -5.95 -4.09 18.54
C PHE A 101 -6.98 -3.36 19.43
N ASN A 102 -8.20 -3.19 18.95
CA ASN A 102 -9.32 -2.64 19.72
C ASN A 102 -10.28 -3.72 20.21
N SER A 103 -10.01 -4.99 19.89
CA SER A 103 -10.79 -6.14 20.33
C SER A 103 -10.05 -6.95 21.40
N ASP A 104 -10.80 -7.71 22.16
CA ASP A 104 -10.27 -8.63 23.16
C ASP A 104 -10.15 -10.06 22.61
N VAL A 105 -9.37 -10.88 23.32
CA VAL A 105 -9.21 -12.30 22.98
C VAL A 105 -10.54 -13.05 23.17
N GLY A 106 -10.93 -13.82 22.15
CA GLY A 106 -12.13 -14.65 22.17
C GLY A 106 -13.45 -13.92 21.90
N VAL A 107 -13.37 -12.64 21.53
CA VAL A 107 -14.55 -11.87 21.10
C VAL A 107 -14.85 -12.23 19.64
N ASP A 108 -16.13 -12.49 19.36
CA ASP A 108 -16.64 -12.65 17.99
C ASP A 108 -16.78 -11.27 17.35
N ASN A 109 -15.87 -10.96 16.43
CA ASN A 109 -15.80 -9.67 15.77
C ASN A 109 -16.59 -9.67 14.47
N ASP A 110 -17.24 -8.54 14.18
CA ASP A 110 -17.91 -8.32 12.90
C ASP A 110 -16.92 -8.37 11.72
N PRO A 111 -17.34 -8.87 10.56
CA PRO A 111 -16.49 -8.88 9.37
C PRO A 111 -16.22 -7.49 8.83
N ILE A 112 -15.01 -7.27 8.34
CA ILE A 112 -14.62 -6.05 7.64
C ILE A 112 -15.01 -6.20 6.18
N SER A 113 -15.93 -5.37 5.70
CA SER A 113 -16.32 -5.35 4.30
C SER A 113 -15.39 -4.51 3.42
N PHE A 114 -15.16 -4.94 2.19
CA PHE A 114 -14.43 -4.19 1.18
C PHE A 114 -15.00 -4.44 -0.22
N ALA A 115 -14.51 -3.74 -1.24
CA ALA A 115 -15.05 -3.81 -2.59
C ALA A 115 -15.07 -5.21 -3.24
N GLY A 116 -14.29 -6.15 -2.71
CA GLY A 116 -14.18 -7.52 -3.23
C GLY A 116 -14.77 -8.61 -2.34
N GLY A 117 -15.24 -8.28 -1.13
CA GLY A 117 -15.76 -9.28 -0.19
C GLY A 117 -15.66 -8.88 1.27
N TYR A 118 -15.33 -9.84 2.11
CA TYR A 118 -15.29 -9.71 3.56
C TYR A 118 -14.00 -10.31 4.12
N VAL A 119 -13.53 -9.77 5.24
CA VAL A 119 -12.43 -10.32 6.03
C VAL A 119 -12.94 -10.57 7.45
N TRP A 120 -12.86 -11.80 7.91
CA TRP A 120 -13.07 -12.18 9.31
C TRP A 120 -11.74 -12.33 10.01
N TYR A 121 -11.70 -12.00 11.26
CA TYR A 121 -10.51 -12.12 12.09
C TYR A 121 -10.89 -12.48 13.53
N ASP A 122 -10.00 -13.22 14.19
CA ASP A 122 -10.08 -13.50 15.63
C ASP A 122 -8.78 -13.05 16.29
N VAL A 123 -8.87 -12.52 17.50
CA VAL A 123 -7.71 -12.21 18.34
C VAL A 123 -7.43 -13.44 19.20
N LEU A 124 -6.33 -14.12 18.91
CA LEU A 124 -5.95 -15.37 19.61
C LEU A 124 -5.15 -15.08 20.89
N GLY A 125 -4.48 -13.95 20.98
CA GLY A 125 -3.70 -13.59 22.15
C GLY A 125 -3.17 -12.17 22.07
N ILE A 126 -2.83 -11.62 23.23
CA ILE A 126 -2.25 -10.28 23.39
C ILE A 126 -0.89 -10.44 24.07
N THR A 127 0.17 -10.03 23.39
CA THR A 127 1.51 -9.95 23.98
C THR A 127 1.74 -8.53 24.49
N PRO A 128 1.90 -8.32 25.81
CA PRO A 128 2.20 -7.00 26.35
C PRO A 128 3.46 -6.40 25.74
N SER A 129 3.45 -5.07 25.54
CA SER A 129 4.65 -4.35 25.14
C SER A 129 5.75 -4.52 26.21
N ARG A 130 6.95 -4.86 25.77
CA ARG A 130 8.15 -4.93 26.61
C ARG A 130 9.36 -4.40 25.90
N GLU A 131 10.35 -4.00 26.61
CA GLU A 131 11.67 -3.73 26.05
C GLU A 131 12.29 -5.02 25.53
N ARG A 132 12.89 -4.95 24.37
CA ARG A 132 13.67 -6.06 23.80
C ARG A 132 15.11 -6.00 24.28
N THR A 133 15.69 -7.13 24.56
CA THR A 133 17.10 -7.20 24.90
C THR A 133 17.97 -6.91 23.68
N LEU A 134 19.22 -6.46 23.90
CA LEU A 134 20.16 -6.20 22.80
C LEU A 134 20.38 -7.45 21.93
N ASP A 135 20.37 -8.63 22.51
CA ASP A 135 20.57 -9.88 21.76
C ASP A 135 19.42 -10.16 20.78
N GLU A 136 18.17 -9.83 21.18
CA GLU A 136 17.00 -9.98 20.31
C GLU A 136 16.98 -8.99 19.12
N VAL A 137 17.64 -7.85 19.25
CA VAL A 137 17.63 -6.79 18.24
C VAL A 137 19.00 -6.49 17.64
N ARG A 138 20.05 -7.24 18.03
CA ARG A 138 21.45 -6.99 17.62
C ARG A 138 21.58 -6.76 16.11
N GLY A 139 21.01 -7.64 15.29
CA GLY A 139 21.10 -7.51 13.83
C GLY A 139 20.43 -6.24 13.29
N GLN A 140 19.30 -5.83 13.88
CA GLN A 140 18.61 -4.61 13.50
C GLN A 140 19.41 -3.36 13.91
N VAL A 141 19.98 -3.36 15.11
CA VAL A 141 20.83 -2.28 15.62
C VAL A 141 22.10 -2.13 14.77
N GLU A 142 22.76 -3.25 14.44
CA GLU A 142 23.95 -3.23 13.57
C GLU A 142 23.62 -2.71 12.17
N ALA A 143 22.53 -3.13 11.57
CA ALA A 143 22.11 -2.66 10.26
C ALA A 143 21.84 -1.15 10.29
N LYS A 144 21.05 -0.69 11.26
CA LYS A 144 20.73 0.74 11.43
C LYS A 144 21.98 1.58 11.70
N TRP A 145 22.88 1.10 12.55
CA TRP A 145 24.15 1.78 12.81
C TRP A 145 25.01 1.89 11.55
N ARG A 146 25.09 0.82 10.72
CA ARG A 146 25.79 0.89 9.43
C ARG A 146 25.20 1.94 8.49
N ASP A 147 23.88 1.98 8.37
CA ASP A 147 23.19 2.95 7.53
C ASP A 147 23.45 4.39 8.02
N GLU A 148 23.42 4.60 9.34
CA GLU A 148 23.74 5.88 9.93
C GLU A 148 25.22 6.28 9.69
N GLN A 149 26.16 5.34 9.80
CA GLN A 149 27.58 5.57 9.49
C GLN A 149 27.80 5.92 8.02
N ILE A 150 27.13 5.20 7.11
CA ILE A 150 27.18 5.49 5.66
C ILE A 150 26.62 6.90 5.39
N SER A 151 25.45 7.20 5.93
CA SER A 151 24.80 8.50 5.76
C SER A 151 25.65 9.65 6.33
N SER A 152 26.27 9.44 7.50
CA SER A 152 27.16 10.44 8.12
C SER A 152 28.40 10.70 7.26
N ARG A 153 29.04 9.63 6.76
CA ARG A 153 30.23 9.75 5.87
C ARG A 153 29.88 10.42 4.54
N LEU A 154 28.72 10.10 3.96
CA LEU A 154 28.27 10.75 2.74
C LEU A 154 28.01 12.25 2.95
N ARG A 155 27.37 12.62 4.06
CA ARG A 155 27.15 14.03 4.40
C ARG A 155 28.47 14.77 4.61
N ALA A 156 29.42 14.20 5.36
CA ALA A 156 30.72 14.79 5.58
C ALA A 156 31.46 14.99 4.24
N LYS A 157 31.41 13.99 3.34
CA LYS A 157 32.02 14.10 2.02
C LYS A 157 31.34 15.15 1.16
N ALA A 158 30.01 15.23 1.17
CA ALA A 158 29.27 16.26 0.47
C ALA A 158 29.64 17.67 0.98
N THR A 159 29.73 17.86 2.28
CA THR A 159 30.19 19.13 2.88
C THR A 159 31.60 19.51 2.44
N GLU A 160 32.53 18.57 2.46
CA GLU A 160 33.91 18.80 1.96
C GLU A 160 33.90 19.21 0.48
N MET A 161 33.08 18.57 -0.35
CA MET A 161 32.96 18.90 -1.77
C MET A 161 32.41 20.30 -1.98
N VAL A 162 31.38 20.71 -1.24
CA VAL A 162 30.81 22.06 -1.27
C VAL A 162 31.87 23.08 -0.86
N GLN A 163 32.60 22.85 0.23
CA GLN A 163 33.67 23.75 0.67
C GLN A 163 34.76 23.92 -0.39
N LYS A 164 35.16 22.86 -1.09
CA LYS A 164 36.12 22.95 -2.18
C LYS A 164 35.62 23.82 -3.34
N LEU A 165 34.34 23.71 -3.69
CA LEU A 165 33.72 24.56 -4.70
C LEU A 165 33.66 26.03 -4.26
N GLU A 166 33.31 26.31 -3.02
CA GLU A 166 33.28 27.67 -2.43
C GLU A 166 34.69 28.32 -2.39
N GLN A 167 35.74 27.52 -2.24
CA GLN A 167 37.15 27.95 -2.31
C GLN A 167 37.68 28.13 -3.74
N GLY A 168 36.81 28.02 -4.75
CA GLY A 168 37.17 28.21 -6.16
C GLY A 168 37.60 26.99 -6.90
N GLY A 169 37.43 25.78 -6.33
CA GLY A 169 37.63 24.52 -7.06
C GLY A 169 36.62 24.32 -8.17
N THR A 170 36.98 23.59 -9.21
CA THR A 170 36.06 23.30 -10.31
C THR A 170 35.19 22.09 -9.99
N LEU A 171 33.99 22.02 -10.58
CA LEU A 171 33.12 20.86 -10.45
C LEU A 171 33.76 19.58 -11.00
N ALA A 172 34.61 19.73 -12.03
CA ALA A 172 35.35 18.60 -12.62
C ALA A 172 36.36 18.02 -11.64
N ASP A 173 37.12 18.87 -10.92
CA ASP A 173 38.11 18.43 -9.94
C ASP A 173 37.45 17.74 -8.74
N VAL A 174 36.34 18.28 -8.28
CA VAL A 174 35.56 17.71 -7.17
C VAL A 174 34.95 16.37 -7.55
N ALA A 175 34.41 16.25 -8.77
CA ALA A 175 33.86 15.00 -9.31
C ALA A 175 34.96 13.93 -9.47
N ALA A 176 36.11 14.29 -10.02
CA ALA A 176 37.24 13.38 -10.17
C ALA A 176 37.73 12.86 -8.81
N ALA A 177 37.84 13.73 -7.80
CA ALA A 177 38.21 13.35 -6.44
C ALA A 177 37.17 12.41 -5.76
N ALA A 178 35.92 12.48 -6.19
CA ALA A 178 34.84 11.59 -5.75
C ALA A 178 34.70 10.30 -6.54
N GLY A 179 35.47 10.13 -7.61
CA GLY A 179 35.32 9.01 -8.57
C GLY A 179 34.03 9.10 -9.39
N ALA A 180 33.47 10.30 -9.52
CA ALA A 180 32.24 10.55 -10.25
C ALA A 180 32.52 11.27 -11.59
N LYS A 181 31.53 11.30 -12.47
CA LYS A 181 31.59 12.05 -13.73
C LYS A 181 30.63 13.23 -13.65
N VAL A 182 31.04 14.35 -14.24
CA VAL A 182 30.16 15.51 -14.41
C VAL A 182 29.22 15.23 -15.59
N GLU A 183 27.93 15.32 -15.36
CA GLU A 183 26.91 15.24 -16.40
C GLU A 183 26.24 16.60 -16.54
N THR A 184 25.86 16.96 -17.77
CA THR A 184 25.18 18.23 -18.06
C THR A 184 23.77 17.94 -18.56
N ALA A 185 22.79 18.45 -17.83
CA ALA A 185 21.39 18.46 -18.28
C ALA A 185 21.05 19.85 -18.81
N ALA A 186 20.67 19.95 -20.08
CA ALA A 186 20.34 21.22 -20.72
C ALA A 186 18.83 21.37 -20.91
N GLY A 187 18.32 22.62 -20.80
CA GLY A 187 16.98 22.98 -21.26
C GLY A 187 15.81 22.40 -20.46
N PHE A 188 15.96 22.10 -19.17
CA PHE A 188 14.84 21.64 -18.34
C PHE A 188 14.15 22.80 -17.59
N ARG A 189 12.86 22.59 -17.27
CA ARG A 189 12.06 23.50 -16.46
C ARG A 189 12.06 23.00 -15.00
N ARG A 190 11.74 23.88 -14.04
CA ARG A 190 11.65 23.54 -12.60
C ARG A 190 10.60 22.46 -12.30
N ASP A 191 9.58 22.36 -13.11
CA ASP A 191 8.50 21.35 -13.01
C ASP A 191 8.77 20.09 -13.84
N ALA A 192 9.91 20.01 -14.52
CA ALA A 192 10.29 18.86 -15.34
C ALA A 192 11.02 17.80 -14.50
N SER A 193 11.00 16.56 -15.01
CA SER A 193 11.78 15.45 -14.45
C SER A 193 12.76 14.95 -15.52
N PRO A 194 13.87 15.69 -15.77
CA PRO A 194 14.84 15.26 -16.75
C PRO A 194 15.49 13.94 -16.32
N SER A 195 15.76 13.07 -17.30
CA SER A 195 16.40 11.79 -17.02
C SER A 195 17.77 12.00 -16.37
N GLY A 196 18.04 11.28 -15.30
CA GLY A 196 19.32 11.32 -14.59
C GLY A 196 19.50 12.45 -13.58
N VAL A 197 18.53 13.38 -13.45
CA VAL A 197 18.62 14.48 -12.47
C VAL A 197 17.62 14.22 -11.34
N PRO A 198 18.06 14.12 -10.07
CA PRO A 198 17.15 13.99 -8.92
C PRO A 198 16.21 15.19 -8.82
N SER A 199 14.94 14.94 -8.43
CA SER A 199 13.93 15.99 -8.29
C SER A 199 14.34 17.10 -7.31
N ALA A 200 15.07 16.77 -6.26
CA ALA A 200 15.62 17.74 -5.32
C ALA A 200 16.64 18.68 -5.97
N ALA A 201 17.45 18.19 -6.93
CA ALA A 201 18.40 19.03 -7.65
C ALA A 201 17.69 19.94 -8.67
N VAL A 202 16.62 19.45 -9.31
CA VAL A 202 15.77 20.26 -10.19
C VAL A 202 15.08 21.38 -9.44
N ALA A 203 14.61 21.12 -8.23
CA ALA A 203 13.94 22.13 -7.38
C ALA A 203 14.91 23.19 -6.85
N ALA A 204 16.20 22.86 -6.71
CA ALA A 204 17.26 23.77 -6.22
C ALA A 204 17.87 24.64 -7.32
N ALA A 205 17.69 24.30 -8.62
CA ALA A 205 18.18 25.04 -9.76
C ALA A 205 17.20 26.11 -10.23
#